data_5d9bd479adcfd93c3ee7a94eb7ea8aba
#
_entry.id   5d9bd479adcfd93c3ee7a94eb7ea8aba
#
_cell.length_a   1.000
_cell.length_b   1.000
_cell.length_c   1.000
_cell.angle_alpha   90.00
_cell.angle_beta   90.00
_cell.angle_gamma   90.00
#
_symmetry.space_group_name_H-M   'P 1'
#
loop_
_entity.id
_entity.type
_entity.pdbx_description
1 polymer ?
#
loop_
_entity_poly.entity_id
_entity_poly.type
_entity_poly.pdbx_seq_one_letter_code
_entity_poly.pdbx_strand_id
1 'polypeptide(L)'
;IVGVRTASHAFQKADNEIFDRKVMGGNYLGHFSNEPLKVINVAKAHPVLRGVRPFGSSKLYKAGSLAKTTTLLQQGDIGTGLARKQAITWVNEVKGHRTFYTSLGVPEDFKNENFRQMLVNAIFWTAKITRLGTGK
;
A
#
# COMPACT_ATOMS: atom_id res chain seq x y z
N ILE A 1 -10.58 6.52 -1.63
CA ILE A 1 -10.15 6.16 -0.26
C ILE A 1 -8.63 5.99 -0.25
N VAL A 2 -7.97 6.55 0.77
CA VAL A 2 -6.55 6.33 1.03
C VAL A 2 -6.42 5.69 2.42
N GLY A 3 -6.05 4.42 2.45
CA GLY A 3 -5.87 3.63 3.67
C GLY A 3 -4.39 3.45 3.99
N VAL A 4 -4.03 3.69 5.25
CA VAL A 4 -2.65 3.57 5.74
C VAL A 4 -2.65 2.68 6.97
N ARG A 5 -1.69 1.78 7.04
CA ARG A 5 -1.40 0.94 8.21
C ARG A 5 -2.62 0.19 8.73
N THR A 6 -3.17 0.59 9.85
CA THR A 6 -4.28 -0.08 10.54
C THR A 6 -5.61 -0.03 9.78
N ALA A 7 -5.70 0.68 8.67
CA ALA A 7 -6.93 0.76 7.88
C ALA A 7 -7.42 -0.61 7.39
N SER A 8 -6.51 -1.59 7.16
CA SER A 8 -6.89 -2.95 6.74
C SER A 8 -7.32 -3.87 7.87
N HIS A 9 -7.39 -3.40 9.10
CA HIS A 9 -7.89 -4.16 10.24
C HIS A 9 -8.66 -3.29 11.24
N ALA A 10 -9.13 -2.13 10.79
CA ALA A 10 -9.92 -1.23 11.62
C ALA A 10 -11.28 -1.82 12.01
N PHE A 11 -11.78 -2.74 11.20
CA PHE A 11 -13.10 -3.35 11.38
C PHE A 11 -13.02 -4.87 11.60
N GLN A 12 -12.14 -5.38 12.40
CA GLN A 12 -11.77 -6.81 12.52
C GLN A 12 -12.86 -7.77 13.04
N LYS A 13 -14.13 -7.38 13.19
CA LYS A 13 -15.18 -8.29 13.65
C LYS A 13 -16.34 -8.33 12.67
N ALA A 14 -16.85 -9.53 12.40
CA ALA A 14 -18.05 -9.91 11.67
C ALA A 14 -18.30 -9.31 10.25
N ASP A 15 -18.29 -8.00 10.06
CA ASP A 15 -18.58 -7.36 8.76
C ASP A 15 -17.36 -6.97 7.94
N ASN A 16 -16.19 -7.21 8.46
CA ASN A 16 -14.91 -6.67 7.97
C ASN A 16 -14.39 -7.33 6.72
N GLU A 17 -14.66 -8.59 6.56
CA GLU A 17 -14.26 -9.30 5.35
C GLU A 17 -14.85 -8.63 4.10
N ILE A 18 -16.03 -8.03 4.25
CA ILE A 18 -16.69 -7.31 3.15
C ILE A 18 -15.94 -6.02 2.84
N PHE A 19 -15.65 -5.19 3.85
CA PHE A 19 -14.94 -3.93 3.63
C PHE A 19 -13.51 -4.17 3.15
N ASP A 20 -12.76 -5.00 3.87
CA ASP A 20 -11.35 -5.26 3.56
C ASP A 20 -11.20 -5.90 2.18
N ARG A 21 -12.03 -6.87 1.82
CA ARG A 21 -11.95 -7.56 0.52
C ARG A 21 -12.55 -6.76 -0.62
N LYS A 22 -13.73 -6.14 -0.43
CA LYS A 22 -14.45 -5.46 -1.51
C LYS A 22 -14.01 -4.02 -1.71
N VAL A 23 -13.66 -3.31 -0.64
CA VAL A 23 -13.27 -1.91 -0.71
C VAL A 23 -11.75 -1.76 -0.70
N MET A 24 -11.09 -2.29 0.33
CA MET A 24 -9.62 -2.19 0.44
C MET A 24 -8.90 -3.14 -0.53
N GLY A 25 -9.51 -4.27 -0.88
CA GLY A 25 -8.95 -5.24 -1.81
C GLY A 25 -7.95 -6.22 -1.19
N GLY A 26 -7.75 -6.19 0.09
CA GLY A 26 -6.85 -7.07 0.84
C GLY A 26 -7.06 -6.95 2.34
N ASN A 27 -6.52 -7.90 3.10
CA ASN A 27 -6.75 -8.01 4.53
C ASN A 27 -5.44 -8.17 5.30
N TYR A 28 -5.41 -7.72 6.55
CA TYR A 28 -4.34 -7.95 7.51
C TYR A 28 -4.48 -9.33 8.16
N LEU A 29 -3.41 -10.13 8.13
CA LEU A 29 -3.34 -11.47 8.74
C LEU A 29 -2.29 -11.57 9.85
N GLY A 30 -1.84 -10.46 10.39
CA GLY A 30 -0.77 -10.41 11.37
C GLY A 30 0.45 -9.64 10.86
N HIS A 31 1.53 -9.70 11.60
CA HIS A 31 2.79 -9.02 11.25
C HIS A 31 3.99 -9.89 11.57
N PHE A 32 5.11 -9.54 10.99
CA PHE A 32 6.41 -10.05 11.36
C PHE A 32 6.98 -9.23 12.51
N SER A 33 8.09 -9.69 13.11
CA SER A 33 8.86 -8.90 14.07
C SER A 33 9.31 -7.56 13.48
N ASN A 34 9.83 -6.67 14.33
CA ASN A 34 10.25 -5.31 13.95
C ASN A 34 11.55 -5.29 13.13
N GLU A 35 11.69 -6.20 12.18
CA GLU A 35 12.88 -6.27 11.35
C GLU A 35 12.86 -5.19 10.25
N PRO A 36 14.05 -4.70 9.85
CA PRO A 36 14.18 -3.84 8.69
C PRO A 36 13.62 -4.55 7.45
N LEU A 37 12.90 -3.82 6.63
CA LEU A 37 12.41 -4.32 5.35
C LEU A 37 12.81 -3.41 4.20
N LYS A 38 13.01 -4.01 3.04
CA LYS A 38 13.22 -3.30 1.78
C LYS A 38 11.90 -3.20 1.04
N VAL A 39 11.50 -1.98 0.71
CA VAL A 39 10.31 -1.69 -0.12
C VAL A 39 10.71 -1.73 -1.59
N ILE A 40 10.06 -2.59 -2.36
CA ILE A 40 10.35 -2.84 -3.77
C ILE A 40 9.14 -2.42 -4.62
N ASN A 41 9.36 -1.56 -5.61
CA ASN A 41 8.33 -1.18 -6.57
C ASN A 41 8.12 -2.31 -7.60
N VAL A 42 6.89 -2.80 -7.71
CA VAL A 42 6.47 -3.87 -8.65
C VAL A 42 5.85 -3.24 -9.89
N ALA A 43 4.79 -2.45 -9.75
CA ALA A 43 4.10 -1.80 -10.85
C ALA A 43 4.68 -0.40 -11.13
N LYS A 44 5.92 -0.34 -11.61
CA LYS A 44 6.71 0.90 -11.74
C LYS A 44 6.05 1.99 -12.59
N ALA A 45 5.23 1.62 -13.58
CA ALA A 45 4.54 2.56 -14.45
C ALA A 45 3.26 3.16 -13.83
N HIS A 46 2.81 2.64 -12.69
CA HIS A 46 1.56 3.12 -12.07
C HIS A 46 1.70 4.56 -11.57
N PRO A 47 0.71 5.46 -11.80
CA PRO A 47 0.79 6.87 -11.42
C PRO A 47 1.13 7.13 -9.95
N VAL A 48 0.68 6.27 -9.04
CA VAL A 48 0.98 6.36 -7.61
C VAL A 48 2.47 6.21 -7.32
N LEU A 49 3.21 5.50 -8.16
CA LEU A 49 4.66 5.31 -8.00
C LEU A 49 5.53 6.29 -8.79
N ARG A 50 4.91 7.29 -9.43
CA ARG A 50 5.67 8.32 -10.17
C ARG A 50 6.62 9.06 -9.24
N GLY A 51 7.92 9.03 -9.55
CA GLY A 51 8.98 9.66 -8.75
C GLY A 51 9.29 8.96 -7.43
N VAL A 52 8.70 7.79 -7.17
CA VAL A 52 8.94 6.99 -5.96
C VAL A 52 10.03 5.97 -6.23
N ARG A 53 11.13 6.04 -5.50
CA ARG A 53 12.23 5.07 -5.52
C ARG A 53 12.05 4.02 -4.42
N PRO A 54 12.65 2.82 -4.53
CA PRO A 54 12.74 1.87 -3.42
C PRO A 54 13.35 2.51 -2.17
N PHE A 55 12.86 2.13 -1.01
CA PHE A 55 13.32 2.65 0.29
C PHE A 55 13.24 1.59 1.39
N GLY A 56 13.76 1.90 2.56
CA GLY A 56 13.68 1.05 3.73
C GLY A 56 12.53 1.43 4.65
N SER A 57 11.96 0.46 5.34
CA SER A 57 10.94 0.61 6.38
C SER A 57 11.08 -0.49 7.43
N SER A 58 10.08 -0.68 8.27
CA SER A 58 10.05 -1.72 9.30
C SER A 58 8.62 -2.22 9.55
N LYS A 59 8.47 -3.25 10.38
CA LYS A 59 7.18 -3.76 10.83
C LYS A 59 6.28 -4.25 9.70
N LEU A 60 6.81 -5.17 8.90
CA LEU A 60 6.09 -5.77 7.78
C LEU A 60 4.80 -6.48 8.24
N TYR A 61 3.68 -6.15 7.60
CA TYR A 61 2.43 -6.89 7.76
C TYR A 61 2.39 -8.13 6.87
N LYS A 62 1.73 -9.17 7.35
CA LYS A 62 1.33 -10.33 6.54
C LYS A 62 0.03 -9.95 5.82
N ALA A 63 0.08 -9.92 4.51
CA ALA A 63 -1.10 -9.73 3.69
C ALA A 63 -1.68 -11.08 3.29
N GLY A 64 -2.99 -11.19 3.30
CA GLY A 64 -3.71 -12.30 2.69
C GLY A 64 -3.74 -12.19 1.16
N SER A 65 -4.56 -13.03 0.54
CA SER A 65 -4.81 -12.94 -0.89
C SER A 65 -5.46 -11.62 -1.24
N LEU A 66 -4.93 -10.94 -2.23
CA LEU A 66 -5.53 -9.72 -2.77
C LEU A 66 -6.74 -10.06 -3.65
N ALA A 67 -7.73 -9.18 -3.68
CA ALA A 67 -8.87 -9.30 -4.59
C ALA A 67 -8.40 -9.23 -6.06
N LYS A 68 -9.12 -9.87 -6.95
CA LYS A 68 -8.81 -9.87 -8.40
C LYS A 68 -8.83 -8.47 -9.04
N THR A 69 -9.48 -7.53 -8.39
CA THR A 69 -9.61 -6.13 -8.81
C THR A 69 -8.45 -5.25 -8.34
N THR A 70 -7.49 -5.82 -7.59
CA THR A 70 -6.34 -5.08 -7.09
C THR A 70 -5.16 -5.11 -8.06
N THR A 71 -4.40 -4.03 -8.05
CA THR A 71 -3.06 -3.96 -8.64
C THR A 71 -2.04 -3.81 -7.53
N LEU A 72 -1.14 -4.80 -7.42
CA LEU A 72 -0.03 -4.74 -6.48
C LEU A 72 0.99 -3.69 -6.93
N LEU A 73 1.27 -2.71 -6.08
CA LEU A 73 2.23 -1.63 -6.37
C LEU A 73 3.61 -1.91 -5.77
N GLN A 74 3.66 -2.34 -4.53
CA GLN A 74 4.93 -2.58 -3.82
C GLN A 74 4.88 -3.86 -2.99
N GLN A 75 6.05 -4.49 -2.89
CA GLN A 75 6.33 -5.60 -1.98
C GLN A 75 7.33 -5.19 -0.92
N GLY A 76 7.16 -5.71 0.28
CA GLY A 76 8.15 -5.64 1.35
C GLY A 76 8.96 -6.93 1.38
N ASP A 77 10.28 -6.82 1.47
CA ASP A 77 11.21 -7.94 1.54
C ASP A 77 12.08 -7.82 2.81
N ILE A 78 11.98 -8.81 3.70
CA ILE A 78 12.80 -8.92 4.91
C ILE A 78 14.03 -9.82 4.71
N GLY A 79 14.23 -10.36 3.51
CA GLY A 79 15.44 -11.08 3.14
C GLY A 79 15.57 -12.51 3.64
N THR A 80 14.66 -13.02 4.49
CA THR A 80 14.75 -14.32 5.12
C THR A 80 13.51 -15.19 4.93
N GLY A 81 13.69 -16.48 4.65
CA GLY A 81 12.64 -17.49 4.60
C GLY A 81 11.72 -17.43 3.36
N LEU A 82 10.75 -18.36 3.31
CA LEU A 82 9.82 -18.53 2.19
C LEU A 82 8.80 -17.39 2.09
N ALA A 83 8.42 -16.78 3.22
CA ALA A 83 7.43 -15.71 3.29
C ALA A 83 8.07 -14.30 3.28
N ARG A 84 9.30 -14.19 2.84
CA ARG A 84 10.10 -12.95 2.88
C ARG A 84 9.50 -11.77 2.10
N LYS A 85 8.69 -12.04 1.08
CA LYS A 85 8.03 -11.01 0.27
C LYS A 85 6.54 -10.98 0.56
N GLN A 86 6.05 -9.81 0.93
CA GLN A 86 4.63 -9.57 1.20
C GLN A 86 4.13 -8.40 0.36
N ALA A 87 2.86 -8.47 -0.06
CA ALA A 87 2.18 -7.30 -0.59
C ALA A 87 2.06 -6.25 0.52
N ILE A 88 2.54 -5.04 0.28
CA ILE A 88 2.51 -3.96 1.27
C ILE A 88 1.79 -2.71 0.79
N THR A 89 1.74 -2.49 -0.53
CA THR A 89 1.03 -1.36 -1.14
C THR A 89 0.29 -1.86 -2.37
N TRP A 90 -0.99 -1.55 -2.45
CA TRP A 90 -1.81 -1.88 -3.61
C TRP A 90 -2.89 -0.84 -3.84
N VAL A 91 -3.50 -0.88 -5.00
CA VAL A 91 -4.71 -0.15 -5.33
C VAL A 91 -5.81 -1.13 -5.67
N ASN A 92 -7.05 -0.73 -5.40
CA ASN A 92 -8.24 -1.50 -5.77
C ASN A 92 -9.17 -0.58 -6.57
N GLU A 93 -9.62 -1.03 -7.73
CA GLU A 93 -10.55 -0.27 -8.57
C GLU A 93 -11.79 -1.11 -8.86
N VAL A 94 -12.93 -0.70 -8.28
CA VAL A 94 -14.21 -1.40 -8.40
C VAL A 94 -15.28 -0.42 -8.86
N LYS A 95 -15.93 -0.71 -9.98
CA LYS A 95 -17.00 0.13 -10.55
C LYS A 95 -16.61 1.62 -10.62
N GLY A 96 -15.35 1.89 -10.97
CA GLY A 96 -14.83 3.24 -11.07
C GLY A 96 -14.48 3.92 -9.75
N HIS A 97 -14.68 3.28 -8.60
CA HIS A 97 -14.21 3.76 -7.30
C HIS A 97 -12.76 3.29 -7.08
N ARG A 98 -11.92 4.20 -6.59
CA ARG A 98 -10.50 3.97 -6.39
C ARG A 98 -10.15 3.96 -4.91
N THR A 99 -9.47 2.90 -4.49
CA THR A 99 -8.91 2.77 -3.16
C THR A 99 -7.41 2.54 -3.27
N PHE A 100 -6.65 3.22 -2.46
CA PHE A 100 -5.23 2.97 -2.22
C PHE A 100 -5.06 2.44 -0.81
N TYR A 101 -4.21 1.44 -0.64
CA TYR A 101 -3.80 0.96 0.68
C TYR A 101 -2.28 0.75 0.73
N THR A 102 -1.70 1.07 1.89
CA THR A 102 -0.34 0.65 2.25
C THR A 102 -0.27 0.22 3.71
N SER A 103 0.43 -0.89 3.97
CA SER A 103 0.75 -1.33 5.33
C SER A 103 1.93 -0.56 5.95
N LEU A 104 2.61 0.26 5.17
CA LEU A 104 3.61 1.22 5.65
C LEU A 104 2.93 2.33 6.46
N GLY A 105 3.70 3.12 7.18
CA GLY A 105 3.19 4.24 7.97
C GLY A 105 3.57 4.18 9.44
N VAL A 106 4.73 3.59 9.77
CA VAL A 106 5.39 3.86 11.05
C VAL A 106 5.86 5.32 11.09
N PRO A 107 6.06 5.94 12.26
CA PRO A 107 6.46 7.34 12.34
C PRO A 107 7.67 7.71 11.47
N GLU A 108 8.63 6.79 11.34
CA GLU A 108 9.85 6.97 10.56
C GLU A 108 9.56 7.05 9.05
N ASP A 109 8.54 6.33 8.56
CA ASP A 109 8.16 6.36 7.14
C ASP A 109 7.75 7.77 6.71
N PHE A 110 7.09 8.55 7.59
CA PHE A 110 6.69 9.92 7.28
C PHE A 110 7.87 10.89 7.13
N LYS A 111 9.06 10.52 7.59
CA LYS A 111 10.30 11.27 7.34
C LYS A 111 10.90 10.96 5.96
N ASN A 112 10.52 9.83 5.34
CA ASN A 112 11.00 9.41 4.03
C ASN A 112 10.26 10.14 2.90
N GLU A 113 10.99 10.84 2.04
CA GLU A 113 10.42 11.59 0.92
C GLU A 113 9.68 10.69 -0.09
N ASN A 114 10.16 9.47 -0.33
CA ASN A 114 9.51 8.53 -1.26
C ASN A 114 8.15 8.06 -0.71
N PHE A 115 8.05 7.83 0.60
CA PHE A 115 6.78 7.49 1.23
C PHE A 115 5.79 8.66 1.13
N ARG A 116 6.22 9.88 1.45
CA ARG A 116 5.35 11.06 1.33
C ARG A 116 4.93 11.32 -0.12
N GLN A 117 5.86 11.18 -1.09
CA GLN A 117 5.55 11.33 -2.50
C GLN A 117 4.50 10.31 -2.95
N MET A 118 4.62 9.06 -2.52
CA MET A 118 3.64 8.01 -2.80
C MET A 118 2.26 8.37 -2.24
N LEU A 119 2.17 8.85 -1.00
CA LEU A 119 0.88 9.25 -0.40
C LEU A 119 0.24 10.42 -1.15
N VAL A 120 1.01 11.44 -1.53
CA VAL A 120 0.52 12.55 -2.34
C VAL A 120 -0.02 12.05 -3.69
N ASN A 121 0.75 11.20 -4.37
CA ASN A 121 0.31 10.60 -5.63
C ASN A 121 -0.98 9.77 -5.45
N ALA A 122 -1.09 9.02 -4.35
CA ALA A 122 -2.27 8.23 -4.04
C ALA A 122 -3.52 9.08 -3.83
N ILE A 123 -3.40 10.22 -3.15
CA ILE A 123 -4.50 11.17 -2.95
C ILE A 123 -4.99 11.68 -4.32
N PHE A 124 -4.09 12.15 -5.18
CA PHE A 124 -4.47 12.63 -6.52
C PHE A 124 -5.09 11.53 -7.37
N TRP A 125 -4.51 10.33 -7.35
CA TRP A 125 -5.00 9.20 -8.12
C TRP A 125 -6.39 8.75 -7.66
N THR A 126 -6.62 8.62 -6.34
CA THR A 126 -7.92 8.21 -5.80
C THR A 126 -9.01 9.25 -6.02
N ALA A 127 -8.66 10.54 -5.99
CA ALA A 127 -9.55 11.65 -6.30
C ALA A 127 -9.79 11.85 -7.81
N LYS A 128 -9.11 11.06 -8.68
CA LYS A 128 -9.15 11.20 -10.13
C LYS A 128 -8.71 12.59 -10.63
N ILE A 129 -7.87 13.26 -9.86
CA ILE A 129 -7.31 14.56 -10.22
C ILE A 129 -6.02 14.32 -11.02
N THR A 130 -6.00 14.77 -12.25
CA THR A 130 -4.76 14.83 -13.03
C THR A 130 -3.89 15.92 -12.43
N ARG A 131 -2.72 15.56 -11.91
CA ARG A 131 -1.74 16.55 -11.46
C ARG A 131 -1.36 17.39 -12.67
N LEU A 132 -1.83 18.64 -12.70
CA LEU A 132 -1.40 19.61 -13.72
C LEU A 132 0.13 19.62 -13.65
N GLY A 133 0.78 19.36 -14.78
CA GLY A 133 2.22 19.42 -14.86
C GLY A 133 2.69 20.74 -14.27
N THR A 134 3.70 20.69 -13.42
CA THR A 134 4.45 21.90 -13.07
C THR A 134 5.01 22.43 -14.38
N GLY A 135 4.31 23.38 -14.97
CA GLY A 135 4.84 24.15 -16.08
C GLY A 135 6.20 24.70 -15.63
N LYS A 136 7.21 24.45 -16.45
CA LYS A 136 8.47 25.14 -16.35
C LYS A 136 8.27 26.61 -16.63
#